data_f9be3e26d8419f218e414d00f7f16d4c
#
_entry.id   f9be3e26d8419f218e414d00f7f16d4c
#
_cell.length_a   1.000
_cell.length_b   1.000
_cell.length_c   1.000
_cell.angle_alpha   90.00
_cell.angle_beta   90.00
_cell.angle_gamma   90.00
#
_symmetry.space_group_name_H-M   'P 1'
#
loop_
_entity.id
_entity.type
_entity.pdbx_description
1 polymer ?
#
loop_
_entity_poly.entity_id
_entity_poly.type
_entity_poly.pdbx_seq_one_letter_code
_entity_poly.pdbx_strand_id
1 'polypeptide(L)'
;EAINYEPVIGIMGKSGAGKSSLCNALFQQPVCLTSDLLGCTREPQRLLLTVGERSMTLVDLPGVGETPEYDEEYLALYKALLGELDLITWVLRADDRARATDITAYRALMEAGADPSRFLFVLTQADRIPPLRDGEPWQASPSSEQCFSLVAVSTQVAGQLPSSFPVMAVSAHTGYNLPALVELIVHALPVQASST
;
A
#
# COMPACT_ATOMS: atom_id res chain seq x y z
N GLU A 1 10.34 16.52 27.60
CA GLU A 1 9.04 15.90 27.26
C GLU A 1 9.22 15.24 25.89
N ALA A 2 9.27 13.90 25.87
CA ALA A 2 9.22 13.16 24.62
C ALA A 2 7.82 13.41 24.01
N ILE A 3 7.76 14.12 22.89
CA ILE A 3 6.53 14.29 22.14
C ILE A 3 6.20 12.88 21.64
N ASN A 4 5.14 12.29 22.19
CA ASN A 4 4.63 11.00 21.73
C ASN A 4 3.98 11.24 20.37
N TYR A 5 4.79 11.16 19.31
CA TYR A 5 4.32 11.34 17.95
C TYR A 5 3.65 10.05 17.50
N GLU A 6 2.38 10.15 17.12
CA GLU A 6 1.61 9.03 16.56
C GLU A 6 1.61 9.13 15.03
N PRO A 7 2.28 8.23 14.32
CA PRO A 7 2.29 8.24 12.86
C PRO A 7 0.90 8.02 12.27
N VAL A 8 0.61 8.74 11.18
CA VAL A 8 -0.62 8.59 10.40
C VAL A 8 -0.27 8.03 9.03
N ILE A 9 -0.66 6.78 8.78
CA ILE A 9 -0.36 6.05 7.54
C ILE A 9 -1.64 5.84 6.76
N GLY A 10 -1.71 6.41 5.56
CA GLY A 10 -2.77 6.12 4.61
C GLY A 10 -2.52 4.79 3.91
N ILE A 11 -3.56 3.98 3.75
CA ILE A 11 -3.52 2.81 2.87
C ILE A 11 -4.56 2.98 1.78
N MET A 12 -4.15 2.76 0.55
CA MET A 12 -5.03 2.84 -0.62
C MET A 12 -4.71 1.74 -1.62
N GLY A 13 -5.65 1.48 -2.50
CA GLY A 13 -5.55 0.47 -3.54
C GLY A 13 -6.94 0.02 -3.96
N LYS A 14 -7.06 -0.54 -5.15
CA LYS A 14 -8.32 -1.07 -5.68
C LYS A 14 -8.93 -2.13 -4.75
N SER A 15 -10.24 -2.34 -4.88
CA SER A 15 -10.89 -3.50 -4.26
C SER A 15 -10.20 -4.79 -4.69
N GLY A 16 -9.96 -5.69 -3.75
CA GLY A 16 -9.23 -6.94 -4.00
C GLY A 16 -7.70 -6.80 -4.17
N ALA A 17 -7.13 -5.59 -3.99
CA ALA A 17 -5.68 -5.41 -4.00
C ALA A 17 -4.96 -6.08 -2.81
N GLY A 18 -5.69 -6.58 -1.82
CA GLY A 18 -5.12 -7.28 -0.67
C GLY A 18 -4.76 -6.37 0.50
N LYS A 19 -5.37 -5.19 0.62
CA LYS A 19 -5.13 -4.23 1.72
C LYS A 19 -5.34 -4.88 3.09
N SER A 20 -6.53 -5.48 3.33
CA SER A 20 -6.87 -6.12 4.61
C SER A 20 -5.92 -7.27 4.94
N SER A 21 -5.62 -8.13 3.96
CA SER A 21 -4.68 -9.24 4.15
C SER A 21 -3.27 -8.76 4.50
N LEU A 22 -2.82 -7.69 3.84
CA LEU A 22 -1.53 -7.07 4.12
C LEU A 22 -1.50 -6.48 5.53
N CYS A 23 -2.51 -5.70 5.90
CA CYS A 23 -2.59 -5.10 7.23
C CYS A 23 -2.66 -6.16 8.34
N ASN A 24 -3.49 -7.20 8.17
CA ASN A 24 -3.56 -8.30 9.12
C ASN A 24 -2.21 -9.00 9.31
N ALA A 25 -1.48 -9.21 8.22
CA ALA A 25 -0.16 -9.83 8.28
C ALA A 25 0.91 -8.94 8.93
N LEU A 26 0.88 -7.63 8.67
CA LEU A 26 1.83 -6.68 9.22
C LEU A 26 1.61 -6.42 10.72
N PHE A 27 0.36 -6.26 11.12
CA PHE A 27 0.01 -5.90 12.50
C PHE A 27 -0.31 -7.11 13.37
N GLN A 28 -0.31 -8.33 12.80
CA GLN A 28 -0.58 -9.60 13.49
C GLN A 28 -1.90 -9.58 14.29
N GLN A 29 -2.88 -8.83 13.81
CA GLN A 29 -4.21 -8.72 14.39
C GLN A 29 -5.24 -8.52 13.28
N PRO A 30 -6.50 -8.91 13.49
CA PRO A 30 -7.55 -8.71 12.51
C PRO A 30 -7.84 -7.20 12.37
N VAL A 31 -7.46 -6.65 11.22
CA VAL A 31 -7.76 -5.28 10.83
C VAL A 31 -8.93 -5.32 9.86
N CYS A 32 -10.06 -4.77 10.24
CA CYS A 32 -11.24 -4.69 9.39
C CYS A 32 -11.19 -3.39 8.57
N LEU A 33 -10.83 -3.50 7.31
CA LEU A 33 -10.91 -2.40 6.35
C LEU A 33 -12.25 -2.50 5.61
N THR A 34 -13.07 -1.48 5.73
CA THR A 34 -14.45 -1.49 5.21
C THR A 34 -14.51 -1.42 3.69
N SER A 35 -13.50 -0.87 3.04
CA SER A 35 -13.39 -0.83 1.59
C SER A 35 -13.39 -2.22 0.94
N ASP A 36 -12.93 -3.26 1.67
CA ASP A 36 -12.93 -4.63 1.17
C ASP A 36 -14.27 -5.36 1.40
N LEU A 37 -15.09 -4.90 2.34
CA LEU A 37 -16.34 -5.57 2.71
C LEU A 37 -17.57 -5.10 1.92
N LEU A 38 -17.59 -3.85 1.48
CA LEU A 38 -18.78 -3.23 0.91
C LEU A 38 -18.60 -2.64 -0.50
N GLY A 39 -17.39 -2.67 -1.05
CA GLY A 39 -17.10 -2.14 -2.39
C GLY A 39 -17.32 -0.63 -2.57
N CYS A 40 -17.68 0.11 -1.52
CA CYS A 40 -18.06 1.51 -1.58
C CYS A 40 -17.88 2.23 -0.26
N THR A 41 -16.66 2.38 0.26
CA THR A 41 -16.45 3.34 1.34
C THR A 41 -16.15 4.70 0.74
N ARG A 42 -17.07 5.63 0.89
CA ARG A 42 -16.94 7.01 0.41
C ARG A 42 -16.17 7.90 1.37
N GLU A 43 -15.97 7.45 2.60
CA GLU A 43 -15.30 8.21 3.66
C GLU A 43 -14.07 7.46 4.16
N PRO A 44 -12.95 8.16 4.44
CA PRO A 44 -11.76 7.55 5.01
C PRO A 44 -12.07 7.00 6.39
N GLN A 45 -11.67 5.77 6.65
CA GLN A 45 -11.80 5.18 7.97
C GLN A 45 -10.47 5.23 8.71
N ARG A 46 -10.53 5.65 9.96
CA ARG A 46 -9.37 5.74 10.83
C ARG A 46 -9.41 4.60 11.83
N LEU A 47 -8.33 3.84 11.87
CA LEU A 47 -8.12 2.72 12.79
C LEU A 47 -6.90 3.03 13.64
N LEU A 48 -7.08 3.07 14.96
CA LEU A 48 -5.96 3.16 15.89
C LEU A 48 -5.38 1.75 16.09
N LEU A 49 -4.12 1.60 15.75
CA LEU A 49 -3.37 0.35 15.93
C LEU A 49 -2.34 0.57 17.03
N THR A 50 -2.32 -0.34 17.99
CA THR A 50 -1.37 -0.31 19.10
C THR A 50 -0.46 -1.53 19.05
N VAL A 51 0.85 -1.30 19.06
CA VAL A 51 1.86 -2.35 19.09
C VAL A 51 2.79 -2.10 20.29
N GLY A 52 2.59 -2.85 21.36
CA GLY A 52 3.26 -2.60 22.64
C GLY A 52 2.77 -1.27 23.25
N GLU A 53 3.68 -0.36 23.54
CA GLU A 53 3.39 0.98 24.07
C GLU A 53 3.22 2.04 22.98
N ARG A 54 3.31 1.66 21.72
CA ARG A 54 3.27 2.58 20.57
C ARG A 54 1.94 2.47 19.86
N SER A 55 1.45 3.60 19.39
CA SER A 55 0.23 3.70 18.60
C SER A 55 0.52 4.34 17.25
N MET A 56 -0.24 3.93 16.25
CA MET A 56 -0.30 4.57 14.95
C MET A 56 -1.73 4.64 14.47
N THR A 57 -2.05 5.63 13.67
CA THR A 57 -3.34 5.72 12.99
C THR A 57 -3.19 5.22 11.56
N LEU A 58 -3.95 4.16 11.23
CA LEU A 58 -4.13 3.70 9.86
C LEU A 58 -5.38 4.36 9.28
N VAL A 59 -5.24 5.01 8.13
CA VAL A 59 -6.34 5.63 7.41
C VAL A 59 -6.61 4.80 6.15
N ASP A 60 -7.74 4.09 6.13
CA ASP A 60 -8.20 3.39 4.92
C ASP A 60 -8.79 4.41 3.96
N LEU A 61 -8.14 4.56 2.82
CA LEU A 61 -8.54 5.49 1.77
C LEU A 61 -9.33 4.74 0.69
N PRO A 62 -10.42 5.34 0.17
CA PRO A 62 -11.18 4.72 -0.91
C PRO A 62 -10.30 4.40 -2.11
N GLY A 63 -10.55 3.28 -2.77
CA GLY A 63 -9.80 2.87 -3.96
C GLY A 63 -10.21 3.67 -5.19
N VAL A 64 -9.28 3.91 -6.10
CA VAL A 64 -9.54 4.49 -7.40
C VAL A 64 -10.02 3.42 -8.39
N GLY A 65 -10.80 3.80 -9.41
CA GLY A 65 -11.20 2.92 -10.51
C GLY A 65 -12.60 2.31 -10.38
N GLU A 66 -13.47 2.90 -9.55
CA GLU A 66 -14.87 2.48 -9.45
C GLU A 66 -15.72 3.13 -10.54
N THR A 67 -15.84 4.46 -10.52
CA THR A 67 -16.47 5.27 -11.57
C THR A 67 -15.76 6.60 -11.70
N PRO A 68 -15.83 7.30 -12.86
CA PRO A 68 -15.20 8.61 -13.04
C PRO A 68 -15.65 9.65 -11.99
N GLU A 69 -16.92 9.65 -11.62
CA GLU A 69 -17.47 10.59 -10.64
C GLU A 69 -16.88 10.35 -9.25
N TYR A 70 -16.76 9.09 -8.84
CA TYR A 70 -16.14 8.73 -7.56
C TYR A 70 -14.64 8.99 -7.56
N ASP A 71 -13.96 8.78 -8.67
CA ASP A 71 -12.54 9.07 -8.78
C ASP A 71 -12.23 10.56 -8.57
N GLU A 72 -13.10 11.48 -9.03
CA GLU A 72 -12.98 12.92 -8.75
C GLU A 72 -13.18 13.23 -7.25
N GLU A 73 -14.21 12.65 -6.62
CA GLU A 73 -14.48 12.82 -5.19
C GLU A 73 -13.31 12.28 -4.34
N TYR A 74 -12.79 11.11 -4.69
CA TYR A 74 -11.67 10.49 -3.98
C TYR A 74 -10.37 11.28 -4.16
N LEU A 75 -10.13 11.82 -5.34
CA LEU A 75 -8.98 12.67 -5.59
C LEU A 75 -9.04 13.96 -4.75
N ALA A 76 -10.20 14.58 -4.64
CA ALA A 76 -10.40 15.76 -3.78
C ALA A 76 -10.16 15.41 -2.30
N LEU A 77 -10.64 14.24 -1.85
CA LEU A 77 -10.42 13.74 -0.52
C LEU A 77 -8.92 13.47 -0.24
N TYR A 78 -8.21 12.85 -1.17
CA TYR A 78 -6.77 12.61 -1.02
C TYR A 78 -6.00 13.93 -0.90
N LYS A 79 -6.32 14.92 -1.74
CA LYS A 79 -5.71 16.25 -1.67
C LYS A 79 -5.91 16.91 -0.31
N ALA A 80 -7.11 16.77 0.28
CA ALA A 80 -7.41 17.31 1.60
C ALA A 80 -6.62 16.61 2.72
N LEU A 81 -6.35 15.31 2.58
CA LEU A 81 -5.68 14.50 3.59
C LEU A 81 -4.15 14.50 3.47
N LEU A 82 -3.58 14.91 2.32
CA LEU A 82 -2.12 14.89 2.10
C LEU A 82 -1.30 15.57 3.20
N GLY A 83 -1.84 16.62 3.82
CA GLY A 83 -1.19 17.33 4.93
C GLY A 83 -1.17 16.56 6.25
N GLU A 84 -2.07 15.61 6.43
CA GLU A 84 -2.22 14.84 7.67
C GLU A 84 -1.48 13.50 7.62
N LEU A 85 -1.24 12.95 6.41
CA LEU A 85 -0.63 11.64 6.23
C LEU A 85 0.89 11.74 6.21
N ASP A 86 1.54 10.97 7.07
CA ASP A 86 3.00 10.85 7.08
C ASP A 86 3.53 9.99 5.93
N LEU A 87 2.78 8.93 5.61
CA LEU A 87 3.09 7.98 4.55
C LEU A 87 1.80 7.49 3.91
N ILE A 88 1.80 7.31 2.61
CA ILE A 88 0.73 6.65 1.86
C ILE A 88 1.27 5.34 1.29
N THR A 89 0.76 4.23 1.80
CA THR A 89 1.04 2.90 1.25
C THR A 89 0.03 2.59 0.16
N TRP A 90 0.47 2.62 -1.08
CA TRP A 90 -0.37 2.32 -2.25
C TRP A 90 -0.20 0.88 -2.65
N VAL A 91 -1.27 0.10 -2.48
CA VAL A 91 -1.27 -1.35 -2.65
C VAL A 91 -1.76 -1.72 -4.05
N LEU A 92 -0.96 -2.47 -4.76
CA LEU A 92 -1.21 -2.98 -6.10
C LEU A 92 -1.05 -4.50 -6.09
N ARG A 93 -1.75 -5.22 -6.97
CA ARG A 93 -1.49 -6.66 -7.14
C ARG A 93 -0.28 -6.87 -8.07
N ALA A 94 0.57 -7.80 -7.73
CA ALA A 94 1.73 -8.16 -8.56
C ALA A 94 1.33 -8.75 -9.92
N ASP A 95 0.22 -9.49 -9.97
CA ASP A 95 -0.32 -10.15 -11.16
C ASP A 95 -1.28 -9.26 -11.99
N ASP A 96 -1.68 -8.07 -11.48
CA ASP A 96 -2.54 -7.14 -12.21
C ASP A 96 -1.71 -6.21 -13.12
N ARG A 97 -2.11 -6.13 -14.39
CA ARG A 97 -1.50 -5.23 -15.39
C ARG A 97 -2.34 -3.98 -15.67
N ALA A 98 -3.56 -3.92 -15.17
CA ALA A 98 -4.50 -2.82 -15.42
C ALA A 98 -4.25 -1.64 -14.45
N ARG A 99 -3.18 -0.89 -14.65
CA ARG A 99 -2.73 0.21 -13.77
C ARG A 99 -3.09 1.61 -14.27
N ALA A 100 -3.83 1.73 -15.37
CA ALA A 100 -4.12 3.04 -15.98
C ALA A 100 -4.77 4.01 -14.99
N THR A 101 -5.73 3.55 -14.20
CA THR A 101 -6.43 4.35 -13.19
C THR A 101 -5.50 4.79 -12.06
N ASP A 102 -4.66 3.87 -11.55
CA ASP A 102 -3.67 4.18 -10.52
C ASP A 102 -2.68 5.25 -11.01
N ILE A 103 -2.20 5.13 -12.26
CA ILE A 103 -1.28 6.09 -12.88
C ILE A 103 -1.95 7.45 -13.03
N THR A 104 -3.19 7.51 -13.48
CA THR A 104 -3.94 8.76 -13.64
C THR A 104 -4.14 9.43 -12.28
N ALA A 105 -4.58 8.70 -11.27
CA ALA A 105 -4.77 9.23 -9.93
C ALA A 105 -3.46 9.74 -9.32
N TYR A 106 -2.37 8.97 -9.45
CA TYR A 106 -1.07 9.38 -8.96
C TYR A 106 -0.58 10.68 -9.61
N ARG A 107 -0.68 10.79 -10.94
CA ARG A 107 -0.32 12.02 -11.67
C ARG A 107 -1.10 13.24 -11.18
N ALA A 108 -2.41 13.08 -11.00
CA ALA A 108 -3.25 14.16 -10.50
C ALA A 108 -2.88 14.60 -9.06
N LEU A 109 -2.41 13.68 -8.22
CA LEU A 109 -1.87 14.01 -6.89
C LEU A 109 -0.53 14.77 -7.01
N MET A 110 0.36 14.34 -7.88
CA MET A 110 1.63 15.03 -8.12
C MET A 110 1.42 16.44 -8.68
N GLU A 111 0.49 16.62 -9.63
CA GLU A 111 0.10 17.93 -10.16
C GLU A 111 -0.51 18.84 -9.08
N ALA A 112 -1.17 18.26 -8.08
CA ALA A 112 -1.68 18.97 -6.92
C ALA A 112 -0.62 19.30 -5.86
N GLY A 113 0.65 18.93 -6.08
CA GLY A 113 1.78 19.24 -5.20
C GLY A 113 2.07 18.17 -4.16
N ALA A 114 1.60 16.93 -4.35
CA ALA A 114 1.97 15.82 -3.46
C ALA A 114 3.48 15.53 -3.54
N ASP A 115 4.05 15.14 -2.41
CA ASP A 115 5.48 14.82 -2.31
C ASP A 115 5.71 13.33 -2.59
N PRO A 116 6.48 12.96 -3.63
CA PRO A 116 6.81 11.56 -3.93
C PRO A 116 7.46 10.80 -2.77
N SER A 117 8.12 11.50 -1.86
CA SER A 117 8.74 10.90 -0.67
C SER A 117 7.74 10.39 0.37
N ARG A 118 6.47 10.70 0.21
CA ARG A 118 5.39 10.21 1.08
C ARG A 118 4.64 9.00 0.52
N PHE A 119 5.05 8.48 -0.64
CA PHE A 119 4.40 7.33 -1.26
C PHE A 119 5.29 6.10 -1.24
N LEU A 120 4.72 4.99 -0.78
CA LEU A 120 5.32 3.67 -0.80
C LEU A 120 4.43 2.73 -1.61
N PHE A 121 4.94 2.18 -2.72
CA PHE A 121 4.21 1.25 -3.55
C PHE A 121 4.52 -0.18 -3.16
N VAL A 122 3.47 -0.97 -2.87
CA VAL A 122 3.57 -2.36 -2.46
C VAL A 122 2.84 -3.25 -3.43
N LEU A 123 3.54 -4.24 -3.99
CA LEU A 123 2.96 -5.28 -4.82
C LEU A 123 2.60 -6.48 -3.95
N THR A 124 1.31 -6.67 -3.73
CA THR A 124 0.79 -7.82 -2.97
C THR A 124 0.63 -9.04 -3.84
N GLN A 125 0.32 -10.18 -3.20
CA GLN A 125 0.09 -11.46 -3.88
C GLN A 125 1.27 -11.84 -4.80
N ALA A 126 2.49 -11.55 -4.36
CA ALA A 126 3.71 -11.90 -5.08
C ALA A 126 3.78 -13.41 -5.38
N ASP A 127 3.20 -14.24 -4.49
CA ASP A 127 3.09 -15.69 -4.63
C ASP A 127 2.29 -16.13 -5.88
N ARG A 128 1.51 -15.23 -6.47
CA ARG A 128 0.73 -15.46 -7.68
C ARG A 128 1.41 -15.00 -8.97
N ILE A 129 2.64 -14.51 -8.90
CA ILE A 129 3.34 -14.07 -10.12
C ILE A 129 3.70 -15.26 -11.03
N PRO A 130 3.38 -15.20 -12.34
CA PRO A 130 3.80 -16.25 -13.27
C PRO A 130 5.34 -16.35 -13.42
N PRO A 131 5.85 -17.55 -13.78
CA PRO A 131 5.12 -18.77 -14.10
C PRO A 131 4.64 -19.51 -12.85
N LEU A 132 3.40 -20.00 -12.90
CA LEU A 132 2.82 -20.83 -11.83
C LEU A 132 2.99 -22.31 -12.18
N ARG A 133 3.32 -23.13 -11.18
CA ARG A 133 3.31 -24.60 -11.33
C ARG A 133 1.89 -25.10 -11.08
N ASP A 134 1.35 -25.82 -12.04
CA ASP A 134 -0.02 -26.36 -11.99
C ASP A 134 -1.10 -25.29 -11.70
N GLY A 135 -0.80 -24.00 -12.01
CA GLY A 135 -1.69 -22.89 -11.73
C GLY A 135 -1.73 -22.43 -10.27
N GLU A 136 -0.91 -23.03 -9.41
CA GLU A 136 -0.91 -22.75 -7.96
C GLU A 136 0.15 -21.72 -7.56
N PRO A 137 -0.17 -20.84 -6.58
CA PRO A 137 0.80 -19.96 -5.97
C PRO A 137 1.95 -20.71 -5.30
N TRP A 138 3.15 -20.13 -5.24
CA TRP A 138 4.23 -20.76 -4.47
C TRP A 138 3.93 -20.76 -2.96
N GLN A 139 4.48 -21.76 -2.26
CA GLN A 139 4.19 -21.94 -0.83
C GLN A 139 5.28 -21.40 0.09
N ALA A 140 6.52 -21.39 -0.33
CA ALA A 140 7.65 -20.99 0.51
C ALA A 140 8.46 -19.83 -0.06
N SER A 141 8.90 -19.94 -1.30
CA SER A 141 9.74 -18.94 -1.96
C SER A 141 9.53 -18.94 -3.47
N PRO A 142 9.77 -17.80 -4.15
CA PRO A 142 9.70 -17.75 -5.60
C PRO A 142 10.84 -18.54 -6.25
N SER A 143 10.57 -19.11 -7.43
CA SER A 143 11.61 -19.62 -8.32
C SER A 143 12.45 -18.47 -8.89
N SER A 144 13.59 -18.80 -9.53
CA SER A 144 14.42 -17.80 -10.20
C SER A 144 13.65 -17.04 -11.28
N GLU A 145 12.78 -17.72 -12.03
CA GLU A 145 11.93 -17.11 -13.07
C GLU A 145 10.90 -16.15 -12.45
N GLN A 146 10.30 -16.56 -11.33
CA GLN A 146 9.36 -15.72 -10.58
C GLN A 146 10.06 -14.51 -9.96
N CYS A 147 11.26 -14.67 -9.41
CA CYS A 147 12.08 -13.55 -8.97
C CYS A 147 12.33 -12.54 -10.09
N PHE A 148 12.70 -13.04 -11.28
CA PHE A 148 12.90 -12.19 -12.45
C PHE A 148 11.61 -11.45 -12.85
N SER A 149 10.47 -12.14 -12.83
CA SER A 149 9.15 -11.55 -13.11
C SER A 149 8.80 -10.47 -12.07
N LEU A 150 9.04 -10.70 -10.78
CA LEU A 150 8.81 -9.71 -9.72
C LEU A 150 9.68 -8.47 -9.90
N VAL A 151 10.96 -8.64 -10.22
CA VAL A 151 11.86 -7.51 -10.51
C VAL A 151 11.36 -6.72 -11.71
N ALA A 152 10.96 -7.40 -12.79
CA ALA A 152 10.43 -6.72 -13.98
C ALA A 152 9.18 -5.90 -13.68
N VAL A 153 8.21 -6.46 -12.93
CA VAL A 153 6.99 -5.76 -12.54
C VAL A 153 7.31 -4.59 -11.60
N SER A 154 8.17 -4.79 -10.61
CA SER A 154 8.58 -3.71 -9.69
C SER A 154 9.25 -2.56 -10.42
N THR A 155 10.12 -2.86 -11.38
CA THR A 155 10.80 -1.85 -12.22
C THR A 155 9.79 -1.10 -13.09
N GLN A 156 8.82 -1.80 -13.68
CA GLN A 156 7.76 -1.18 -14.46
C GLN A 156 6.92 -0.24 -13.60
N VAL A 157 6.51 -0.65 -12.40
CA VAL A 157 5.72 0.16 -11.47
C VAL A 157 6.53 1.39 -11.03
N ALA A 158 7.80 1.23 -10.68
CA ALA A 158 8.66 2.34 -10.30
C ALA A 158 8.82 3.39 -11.41
N GLY A 159 8.83 2.95 -12.67
CA GLY A 159 8.86 3.86 -13.82
C GLY A 159 7.54 4.60 -14.08
N GLN A 160 6.41 3.98 -13.74
CA GLN A 160 5.07 4.54 -13.93
C GLN A 160 4.60 5.40 -12.75
N LEU A 161 5.02 5.04 -11.55
CA LEU A 161 4.64 5.65 -10.26
C LEU A 161 5.91 6.00 -9.47
N PRO A 162 6.63 7.07 -9.87
CA PRO A 162 7.88 7.45 -9.22
C PRO A 162 7.71 7.73 -7.72
N SER A 163 8.61 7.22 -6.90
CA SER A 163 8.68 7.43 -5.46
C SER A 163 10.14 7.50 -5.01
N SER A 164 10.39 8.04 -3.83
CA SER A 164 11.73 8.00 -3.20
C SER A 164 12.11 6.63 -2.66
N PHE A 165 11.16 5.68 -2.62
CA PHE A 165 11.35 4.34 -2.07
C PHE A 165 11.25 3.27 -3.16
N PRO A 166 11.93 2.14 -2.99
CA PRO A 166 11.78 1.01 -3.90
C PRO A 166 10.37 0.43 -3.83
N VAL A 167 9.88 -0.07 -4.95
CA VAL A 167 8.65 -0.86 -4.99
C VAL A 167 8.91 -2.22 -4.35
N MET A 168 8.12 -2.58 -3.32
CA MET A 168 8.29 -3.81 -2.56
C MET A 168 7.24 -4.84 -2.94
N ALA A 169 7.68 -6.01 -3.41
CA ALA A 169 6.79 -7.15 -3.66
C ALA A 169 6.71 -8.06 -2.43
N VAL A 170 5.49 -8.38 -2.00
CA VAL A 170 5.21 -9.14 -0.78
C VAL A 170 4.10 -10.17 -0.98
N SER A 171 4.08 -11.19 -0.16
CA SER A 171 2.94 -12.10 0.00
C SER A 171 2.54 -12.18 1.46
N ALA A 172 1.32 -11.75 1.76
CA ALA A 172 0.72 -11.93 3.08
C ALA A 172 0.45 -13.40 3.40
N HIS A 173 0.23 -14.21 2.36
CA HIS A 173 -0.05 -15.64 2.52
C HIS A 173 1.20 -16.43 2.93
N THR A 174 2.33 -16.17 2.31
CA THR A 174 3.58 -16.91 2.56
C THR A 174 4.52 -16.21 3.55
N GLY A 175 4.23 -14.96 3.91
CA GLY A 175 5.12 -14.11 4.69
C GLY A 175 6.30 -13.52 3.91
N TYR A 176 6.35 -13.75 2.59
CA TYR A 176 7.46 -13.28 1.75
C TYR A 176 7.62 -11.77 1.82
N ASN A 177 8.83 -11.32 2.12
CA ASN A 177 9.27 -9.92 2.25
C ASN A 177 8.49 -9.06 3.27
N LEU A 178 7.63 -9.63 4.13
CA LEU A 178 6.93 -8.84 5.15
C LEU A 178 7.88 -8.17 6.15
N PRO A 179 8.93 -8.83 6.66
CA PRO A 179 9.89 -8.17 7.54
C PRO A 179 10.61 -6.99 6.87
N ALA A 180 11.03 -7.16 5.61
CA ALA A 180 11.66 -6.10 4.85
C ALA A 180 10.70 -4.92 4.56
N LEU A 181 9.41 -5.20 4.36
CA LEU A 181 8.40 -4.15 4.22
C LEU A 181 8.21 -3.36 5.52
N VAL A 182 8.21 -4.01 6.68
CA VAL A 182 8.15 -3.34 7.99
C VAL A 182 9.33 -2.40 8.16
N GLU A 183 10.55 -2.86 7.88
CA GLU A 183 11.75 -2.01 7.94
C GLU A 183 11.66 -0.82 6.98
N LEU A 184 11.16 -1.03 5.76
CA LEU A 184 10.98 0.03 4.78
C LEU A 184 9.92 1.05 5.23
N ILE A 185 8.81 0.62 5.80
CA ILE A 185 7.78 1.51 6.36
C ILE A 185 8.38 2.38 7.47
N VAL A 186 9.09 1.77 8.42
CA VAL A 186 9.74 2.51 9.51
C VAL A 186 10.74 3.51 8.98
N HIS A 187 11.52 3.14 7.95
CA HIS A 187 12.49 4.05 7.32
C HIS A 187 11.82 5.19 6.53
N ALA A 188 10.66 4.92 5.94
CA ALA A 188 9.90 5.89 5.15
C ALA A 188 9.16 6.92 6.01
N LEU A 189 8.88 6.62 7.27
CA LEU A 189 8.27 7.57 8.20
C LEU A 189 9.23 8.73 8.51
N PRO A 190 8.70 9.96 8.73
CA PRO A 190 9.51 11.07 9.19
C PRO A 190 10.30 10.73 10.46
N VAL A 191 11.47 11.32 10.64
CA VAL A 191 12.34 11.07 11.81
C VAL A 191 11.59 11.23 13.14
N GLN A 192 10.65 12.16 13.22
CA GLN A 192 9.80 12.37 14.38
C GLN A 192 8.87 11.17 14.64
N ALA A 193 8.43 10.49 13.59
CA ALA A 193 7.57 9.31 13.66
C ALA A 193 8.37 8.01 13.87
N SER A 194 9.62 7.97 13.42
CA SER A 194 10.50 6.80 13.54
C SER A 194 11.27 6.73 14.87
N SER A 195 11.31 7.83 15.63
CA SER A 195 11.98 7.91 16.93
C SER A 195 11.13 7.39 18.09
N THR A 196 9.93 6.98 17.83
CA THR A 196 9.00 6.35 18.76
C THR A 196 8.93 4.86 18.45
#